data_79d5143db810819dddaf81cf25f7ff7a
#
_entry.id   79d5143db810819dddaf81cf25f7ff7a
#
_cell.length_a   1.000
_cell.length_b   1.000
_cell.length_c   1.000
_cell.angle_alpha   90.00
_cell.angle_beta   90.00
_cell.angle_gamma   90.00
#
_symmetry.space_group_name_H-M   'P 1'
#
loop_
_entity.id
_entity.type
_entity.pdbx_description
1 polymer ?
#
loop_
_entity_poly.entity_id
_entity_poly.type
_entity_poly.pdbx_seq_one_letter_code
_entity_poly.pdbx_strand_id
1 'polypeptide(L)'
;MSKIKIGDRVLVKESGVVGTVMGREQKALGEKKVQVEYVVKTGEGFASYKAFARKEIEKVPTVQSKTDDKTYPRVYNYEHKCADGRTLVITGVVDTFREFAFGELMKVKKKYLSVGYAICHPSDENNKEIGAEIALGRAYSKPLAYFETPFVGEFREDFVTVVLQAKAKFVEENIERFIERDKN
;
A
#
# COMPACT_ATOMS: atom_id res chain seq x y z
N MET A 1 -10.05 11.77 -29.27
CA MET A 1 -10.56 11.04 -28.07
C MET A 1 -9.45 10.14 -27.54
N SER A 2 -9.13 10.21 -26.27
CA SER A 2 -8.08 9.38 -25.65
C SER A 2 -8.50 7.92 -25.63
N LYS A 3 -7.55 7.03 -25.97
CA LYS A 3 -7.77 5.58 -25.94
C LYS A 3 -7.83 5.10 -24.50
N ILE A 4 -8.88 4.36 -24.13
CA ILE A 4 -9.00 3.74 -22.81
C ILE A 4 -8.16 2.47 -22.78
N LYS A 5 -7.40 2.30 -21.67
CA LYS A 5 -6.53 1.14 -21.42
C LYS A 5 -6.97 0.42 -20.15
N ILE A 6 -6.57 -0.83 -19.99
CA ILE A 6 -6.71 -1.56 -18.72
C ILE A 6 -5.92 -0.80 -17.65
N GLY A 7 -6.54 -0.64 -16.46
CA GLY A 7 -6.01 0.17 -15.36
C GLY A 7 -6.44 1.64 -15.37
N ASP A 8 -7.01 2.16 -16.47
CA ASP A 8 -7.54 3.52 -16.51
C ASP A 8 -8.75 3.68 -15.57
N ARG A 9 -8.81 4.81 -14.89
CA ARG A 9 -10.02 5.22 -14.16
C ARG A 9 -11.02 5.82 -15.14
N VAL A 10 -12.27 5.40 -15.01
CA VAL A 10 -13.35 5.86 -15.88
C VAL A 10 -14.57 6.24 -15.04
N LEU A 11 -15.26 7.27 -15.48
CA LEU A 11 -16.56 7.68 -14.96
C LEU A 11 -17.64 6.93 -15.74
N VAL A 12 -18.51 6.22 -15.07
CA VAL A 12 -19.73 5.64 -15.66
C VAL A 12 -20.77 6.77 -15.73
N LYS A 13 -21.09 7.21 -16.92
CA LYS A 13 -21.90 8.42 -17.15
C LYS A 13 -23.30 8.36 -16.55
N GLU A 14 -23.92 7.19 -16.61
CA GLU A 14 -25.27 6.99 -16.11
C GLU A 14 -25.36 7.07 -14.58
N SER A 15 -24.41 6.47 -13.89
CA SER A 15 -24.42 6.39 -12.42
C SER A 15 -23.55 7.43 -11.72
N GLY A 16 -22.69 8.14 -12.46
CA GLY A 16 -21.70 9.05 -11.87
C GLY A 16 -20.59 8.36 -11.06
N VAL A 17 -20.56 7.02 -11.06
CA VAL A 17 -19.59 6.24 -10.28
C VAL A 17 -18.28 6.14 -11.03
N VAL A 18 -17.17 6.34 -10.31
CA VAL A 18 -15.83 6.14 -10.85
C VAL A 18 -15.40 4.71 -10.60
N GLY A 19 -14.98 4.03 -11.65
CA GLY A 19 -14.45 2.67 -11.59
C GLY A 19 -13.09 2.55 -12.28
N THR A 20 -12.52 1.34 -12.22
CA THR A 20 -11.26 1.00 -12.87
C THR A 20 -11.51 -0.02 -13.98
N VAL A 21 -10.94 0.20 -15.14
CA VAL A 21 -11.02 -0.73 -16.28
C VAL A 21 -10.16 -1.95 -15.99
N MET A 22 -10.79 -3.10 -15.87
CA MET A 22 -10.12 -4.38 -15.56
C MET A 22 -9.88 -5.24 -16.81
N GLY A 23 -10.64 -5.02 -17.87
CA GLY A 23 -10.53 -5.81 -19.09
C GLY A 23 -11.35 -5.25 -20.22
N ARG A 24 -11.38 -6.00 -21.34
CA ARG A 24 -12.20 -5.73 -22.51
C ARG A 24 -12.83 -7.02 -22.98
N GLU A 25 -14.08 -6.93 -23.37
CA GLU A 25 -14.82 -8.02 -23.95
C GLU A 25 -15.31 -7.64 -25.36
N GLN A 26 -15.56 -8.62 -26.18
CA GLN A 26 -16.15 -8.44 -27.49
C GLN A 26 -17.57 -9.01 -27.49
N LYS A 27 -18.53 -8.16 -27.77
CA LYS A 27 -19.94 -8.55 -27.87
C LYS A 27 -20.38 -8.51 -29.33
N ALA A 28 -20.86 -9.63 -29.84
CA ALA A 28 -21.44 -9.69 -31.16
C ALA A 28 -22.78 -8.98 -31.18
N LEU A 29 -22.95 -8.05 -32.10
CA LEU A 29 -24.21 -7.31 -32.35
C LEU A 29 -24.89 -7.77 -33.64
N GLY A 30 -24.71 -9.04 -34.06
CA GLY A 30 -25.17 -9.64 -35.28
C GLY A 30 -24.01 -10.23 -36.09
N GLU A 31 -24.28 -10.76 -37.27
CA GLU A 31 -23.31 -11.57 -38.06
C GLU A 31 -22.03 -10.81 -38.46
N LYS A 32 -22.03 -9.48 -38.48
CA LYS A 32 -20.88 -8.69 -38.98
C LYS A 32 -20.47 -7.52 -38.11
N LYS A 33 -21.09 -7.34 -36.92
CA LYS A 33 -20.76 -6.22 -36.03
C LYS A 33 -20.30 -6.73 -34.68
N VAL A 34 -19.12 -6.28 -34.27
CA VAL A 34 -18.56 -6.55 -32.93
C VAL A 34 -18.43 -5.23 -32.18
N GLN A 35 -18.98 -5.19 -31.00
CA GLN A 35 -18.80 -4.07 -30.07
C GLN A 35 -17.77 -4.45 -29.01
N VAL A 36 -16.82 -3.55 -28.75
CA VAL A 36 -15.89 -3.70 -27.64
C VAL A 36 -16.53 -3.10 -26.40
N GLU A 37 -16.68 -3.90 -25.36
CA GLU A 37 -17.11 -3.48 -24.03
C GLU A 37 -15.93 -3.49 -23.07
N TYR A 38 -15.96 -2.56 -22.11
CA TYR A 38 -14.94 -2.43 -21.10
C TYR A 38 -15.49 -2.97 -19.79
N VAL A 39 -14.85 -3.95 -19.22
CA VAL A 39 -15.19 -4.49 -17.90
C VAL A 39 -14.64 -3.52 -16.85
N VAL A 40 -15.55 -2.87 -16.12
CA VAL A 40 -15.22 -1.84 -15.13
C VAL A 40 -15.59 -2.34 -13.74
N LYS A 41 -14.67 -2.23 -12.81
CA LYS A 41 -14.88 -2.49 -11.39
C LYS A 41 -15.28 -1.19 -10.69
N THR A 42 -16.49 -1.13 -10.16
CA THR A 42 -17.06 0.07 -9.51
C THR A 42 -17.16 -0.01 -7.99
N GLY A 43 -16.81 -1.15 -7.38
CA GLY A 43 -16.92 -1.37 -5.93
C GLY A 43 -16.18 -2.62 -5.48
N GLU A 44 -16.46 -3.09 -4.29
CA GLU A 44 -15.88 -4.33 -3.74
C GLU A 44 -16.76 -5.54 -4.06
N GLY A 45 -16.12 -6.71 -4.24
CA GLY A 45 -16.80 -7.97 -4.52
C GLY A 45 -17.12 -8.23 -6.00
N PHE A 46 -17.57 -9.45 -6.30
CA PHE A 46 -17.85 -9.94 -7.66
C PHE A 46 -18.97 -9.15 -8.37
N ALA A 47 -19.98 -8.71 -7.63
CA ALA A 47 -21.11 -7.96 -8.20
C ALA A 47 -20.74 -6.54 -8.68
N SER A 48 -19.52 -6.08 -8.38
CA SER A 48 -19.06 -4.74 -8.77
C SER A 48 -18.46 -4.66 -10.18
N TYR A 49 -18.34 -5.79 -10.87
CA TYR A 49 -17.83 -5.83 -12.25
C TYR A 49 -19.00 -5.74 -13.24
N LYS A 50 -18.96 -4.73 -14.10
CA LYS A 50 -19.94 -4.56 -15.17
C LYS A 50 -19.24 -4.22 -16.48
N ALA A 51 -19.81 -4.68 -17.58
CA ALA A 51 -19.36 -4.33 -18.91
C ALA A 51 -20.09 -3.09 -19.43
N PHE A 52 -19.32 -2.14 -19.98
CA PHE A 52 -19.81 -0.89 -20.51
C PHE A 52 -19.28 -0.64 -21.93
N ALA A 53 -20.15 -0.18 -22.82
CA ALA A 53 -19.69 0.28 -24.11
C ALA A 53 -18.86 1.58 -23.98
N ARG A 54 -18.00 1.86 -24.96
CA ARG A 54 -17.11 3.04 -24.94
C ARG A 54 -17.87 4.37 -24.71
N LYS A 55 -19.06 4.50 -25.25
CA LYS A 55 -19.92 5.70 -25.11
C LYS A 55 -20.46 5.93 -23.70
N GLU A 56 -20.56 4.88 -22.89
CA GLU A 56 -21.14 4.89 -21.56
C GLU A 56 -20.13 5.27 -20.48
N ILE A 57 -18.85 5.25 -20.84
CA ILE A 57 -17.76 5.59 -19.92
C ILE A 57 -16.92 6.74 -20.47
N GLU A 58 -16.38 7.53 -19.56
CA GLU A 58 -15.47 8.62 -19.85
C GLU A 58 -14.17 8.42 -19.07
N LYS A 59 -13.04 8.58 -19.75
CA LYS A 59 -11.76 8.51 -19.07
C LYS A 59 -11.65 9.70 -18.11
N VAL A 60 -11.56 9.41 -16.82
CA VAL A 60 -11.21 10.42 -15.83
C VAL A 60 -9.78 10.84 -16.13
N PRO A 61 -9.51 12.14 -16.34
CA PRO A 61 -8.15 12.60 -16.44
C PRO A 61 -7.41 12.08 -15.21
N THR A 62 -6.48 11.20 -15.41
CA THR A 62 -5.52 10.90 -14.38
C THR A 62 -4.82 12.23 -14.19
N VAL A 63 -5.11 12.95 -13.11
CA VAL A 63 -4.10 13.83 -12.58
C VAL A 63 -2.91 12.90 -12.44
N GLN A 64 -2.01 12.98 -13.39
CA GLN A 64 -0.69 12.43 -13.20
C GLN A 64 -0.18 13.18 -11.96
N SER A 65 -0.47 12.62 -10.77
CA SER A 65 0.54 12.73 -9.76
C SER A 65 1.77 12.30 -10.53
N LYS A 66 2.69 13.22 -10.77
CA LYS A 66 4.03 12.87 -11.19
C LYS A 66 4.34 11.69 -10.31
N THR A 67 4.24 10.50 -10.86
CA THR A 67 4.79 9.32 -10.24
C THR A 67 6.25 9.68 -10.22
N ASP A 68 6.64 10.34 -9.15
CA ASP A 68 8.01 10.31 -8.74
C ASP A 68 8.36 8.85 -8.93
N ASP A 69 9.39 8.64 -9.71
CA ASP A 69 9.96 7.30 -9.96
C ASP A 69 10.62 6.88 -8.65
N LYS A 70 9.75 6.70 -7.65
CA LYS A 70 10.12 6.48 -6.26
C LYS A 70 10.63 5.05 -6.21
N THR A 71 11.93 4.93 -6.11
CA THR A 71 12.59 3.64 -5.90
C THR A 71 12.12 3.04 -4.58
N TYR A 72 11.77 1.75 -4.61
CA TYR A 72 11.47 0.96 -3.43
C TYR A 72 12.69 0.08 -3.08
N PRO A 73 12.91 -0.27 -1.82
CA PRO A 73 12.09 0.08 -0.64
C PRO A 73 12.28 1.52 -0.18
N ARG A 74 11.27 2.08 0.49
CA ARG A 74 11.38 3.35 1.20
C ARG A 74 11.40 3.10 2.69
N VAL A 75 12.32 3.74 3.37
CA VAL A 75 12.52 3.60 4.81
C VAL A 75 12.16 4.91 5.50
N TYR A 76 11.34 4.82 6.52
CA TYR A 76 10.90 5.92 7.37
C TYR A 76 11.32 5.62 8.80
N ASN A 77 12.02 6.54 9.44
CA ASN A 77 12.44 6.40 10.83
C ASN A 77 11.71 7.44 11.69
N TYR A 78 11.26 7.01 12.86
CA TYR A 78 10.68 7.85 13.88
C TYR A 78 11.37 7.57 15.21
N GLU A 79 11.86 8.64 15.88
CA GLU A 79 12.46 8.55 17.20
C GLU A 79 11.46 9.03 18.24
N HIS A 80 11.30 8.26 19.29
CA HIS A 80 10.47 8.60 20.43
C HIS A 80 11.28 8.51 21.73
N LYS A 81 11.29 9.59 22.50
CA LYS A 81 11.91 9.60 23.82
C LYS A 81 10.88 9.20 24.87
N CYS A 82 11.13 8.10 25.55
CA CYS A 82 10.30 7.62 26.63
C CYS A 82 10.49 8.47 27.90
N ALA A 83 9.49 8.47 28.78
CA ALA A 83 9.53 9.21 30.05
C ALA A 83 10.65 8.74 30.99
N ASP A 84 11.09 7.49 30.87
CA ASP A 84 12.17 6.87 31.64
C ASP A 84 13.57 7.12 31.06
N GLY A 85 13.68 7.92 30.01
CA GLY A 85 14.92 8.30 29.35
C GLY A 85 15.38 7.34 28.25
N ARG A 86 14.71 6.21 28.04
CA ARG A 86 14.98 5.31 26.89
C ARG A 86 14.59 6.00 25.59
N THR A 87 15.21 5.58 24.51
CA THR A 87 14.87 6.05 23.16
C THR A 87 14.35 4.87 22.35
N LEU A 88 13.16 5.02 21.77
CA LEU A 88 12.62 4.09 20.80
C LEU A 88 12.93 4.57 19.39
N VAL A 89 13.47 3.69 18.57
CA VAL A 89 13.58 3.91 17.14
C VAL A 89 12.58 2.99 16.47
N ILE A 90 11.60 3.58 15.78
CA ILE A 90 10.57 2.85 15.03
C ILE A 90 10.85 3.05 13.55
N THR A 91 11.01 1.97 12.82
CA THR A 91 11.29 2.00 11.38
C THR A 91 10.13 1.39 10.61
N GLY A 92 9.61 2.14 9.65
CA GLY A 92 8.64 1.66 8.67
C GLY A 92 9.31 1.43 7.33
N VAL A 93 9.09 0.26 6.74
CA VAL A 93 9.55 -0.09 5.40
C VAL A 93 8.34 -0.22 4.49
N VAL A 94 8.26 0.65 3.49
CA VAL A 94 7.27 0.53 2.41
C VAL A 94 7.96 -0.11 1.22
N ASP A 95 7.50 -1.28 0.82
CA ASP A 95 8.06 -2.02 -0.31
C ASP A 95 6.95 -2.67 -1.15
N THR A 96 7.34 -3.28 -2.24
CA THR A 96 6.43 -3.89 -3.22
C THR A 96 6.67 -5.39 -3.30
N PHE A 97 5.59 -6.15 -3.40
CA PHE A 97 5.66 -7.56 -3.72
C PHE A 97 4.72 -7.90 -4.89
N ARG A 98 4.97 -9.03 -5.52
CA ARG A 98 4.13 -9.54 -6.61
C ARG A 98 3.27 -10.67 -6.07
N GLU A 99 1.98 -10.55 -6.24
CA GLU A 99 1.03 -11.61 -5.92
C GLU A 99 0.41 -12.14 -7.21
N PHE A 100 0.19 -13.44 -7.26
CA PHE A 100 -0.58 -14.07 -8.31
C PHE A 100 -2.05 -14.07 -7.91
N ALA A 101 -2.86 -13.33 -8.62
CA ALA A 101 -4.31 -13.33 -8.44
C ALA A 101 -4.97 -14.10 -9.59
N PHE A 102 -6.05 -14.82 -9.28
CA PHE A 102 -6.84 -15.58 -10.26
C PHE A 102 -6.06 -16.67 -11.03
N GLY A 103 -5.46 -17.60 -10.31
CA GLY A 103 -4.87 -18.79 -10.90
C GLY A 103 -3.75 -18.49 -11.92
N GLU A 104 -2.77 -17.70 -11.55
CA GLU A 104 -1.60 -17.31 -12.37
C GLU A 104 -1.85 -16.36 -13.56
N LEU A 105 -3.12 -15.99 -13.84
CA LEU A 105 -3.45 -15.15 -14.99
C LEU A 105 -3.12 -13.66 -14.80
N MET A 106 -2.98 -13.19 -13.56
CA MET A 106 -2.66 -11.78 -13.29
C MET A 106 -1.59 -11.63 -12.22
N LYS A 107 -0.49 -10.97 -12.58
CA LYS A 107 0.52 -10.50 -11.63
C LYS A 107 0.09 -9.14 -11.09
N VAL A 108 -0.34 -9.08 -9.84
CA VAL A 108 -0.69 -7.84 -9.16
C VAL A 108 0.49 -7.38 -8.33
N LYS A 109 0.91 -6.13 -8.53
CA LYS A 109 1.94 -5.52 -7.70
C LYS A 109 1.27 -4.84 -6.52
N LYS A 110 1.42 -5.41 -5.34
CA LYS A 110 0.95 -4.83 -4.08
C LYS A 110 2.08 -4.10 -3.37
N LYS A 111 1.72 -3.20 -2.48
CA LYS A 111 2.64 -2.54 -1.56
C LYS A 111 2.33 -2.96 -0.15
N TYR A 112 3.37 -3.06 0.67
CA TYR A 112 3.22 -3.30 2.09
C TYR A 112 3.99 -2.27 2.89
N LEU A 113 3.52 -2.03 4.10
CA LEU A 113 4.22 -1.32 5.16
C LEU A 113 4.53 -2.32 6.26
N SER A 114 5.80 -2.54 6.51
CA SER A 114 6.29 -3.34 7.62
C SER A 114 6.97 -2.45 8.64
N VAL A 115 6.67 -2.66 9.92
CA VAL A 115 7.15 -1.81 11.01
C VAL A 115 8.02 -2.62 11.96
N GLY A 116 9.23 -2.17 12.18
CA GLY A 116 10.15 -2.71 13.19
C GLY A 116 10.46 -1.67 14.27
N TYR A 117 11.10 -2.10 15.35
CA TYR A 117 11.48 -1.22 16.44
C TYR A 117 12.82 -1.63 17.06
N ALA A 118 13.47 -0.67 17.71
CA ALA A 118 14.59 -0.90 18.62
C ALA A 118 14.43 -0.03 19.87
N ILE A 119 14.89 -0.55 21.01
CA ILE A 119 14.87 0.16 22.30
C ILE A 119 16.32 0.40 22.67
N CYS A 120 16.70 1.68 22.79
CA CYS A 120 18.04 2.07 23.23
C CYS A 120 17.99 2.45 24.71
N HIS A 121 18.86 1.85 25.52
CA HIS A 121 18.99 2.15 26.94
C HIS A 121 19.66 3.51 27.14
N PRO A 122 19.34 4.27 28.21
CA PRO A 122 19.96 5.57 28.48
C PRO A 122 21.48 5.52 28.65
N SER A 123 22.03 4.37 29.10
CA SER A 123 23.46 4.15 29.25
C SER A 123 24.19 3.74 27.97
N ASP A 124 23.43 3.38 26.93
CA ASP A 124 24.03 3.09 25.63
C ASP A 124 24.48 4.41 25.01
N GLU A 125 25.72 4.48 24.58
CA GLU A 125 26.13 5.60 23.74
C GLU A 125 25.17 5.65 22.56
N ASN A 126 24.38 6.74 22.51
CA ASN A 126 23.23 6.92 21.63
C ASN A 126 23.64 6.80 20.15
N ASN A 127 23.92 5.59 19.69
CA ASN A 127 24.14 5.33 18.29
C ASN A 127 22.78 5.08 17.63
N LYS A 128 22.14 6.20 17.23
CA LYS A 128 20.86 6.22 16.52
C LYS A 128 20.87 5.37 15.24
N GLU A 129 22.04 5.29 14.60
CA GLU A 129 22.23 4.52 13.38
C GLU A 129 22.08 3.03 13.67
N ILE A 130 22.70 2.52 14.73
CA ILE A 130 22.56 1.12 15.16
C ILE A 130 21.10 0.81 15.53
N GLY A 131 20.43 1.72 16.26
CA GLY A 131 19.01 1.56 16.57
C GLY A 131 18.14 1.46 15.32
N ALA A 132 18.40 2.29 14.32
CA ALA A 132 17.68 2.26 13.04
C ALA A 132 17.98 0.97 12.24
N GLU A 133 19.20 0.49 12.23
CA GLU A 133 19.58 -0.76 11.57
C GLU A 133 18.91 -1.98 12.23
N ILE A 134 18.86 -2.04 13.56
CA ILE A 134 18.17 -3.10 14.30
C ILE A 134 16.67 -3.05 14.01
N ALA A 135 16.06 -1.86 14.08
CA ALA A 135 14.64 -1.68 13.78
C ALA A 135 14.31 -2.07 12.34
N LEU A 136 15.18 -1.73 11.38
CA LEU A 136 15.06 -2.11 9.98
C LEU A 136 15.13 -3.63 9.82
N GLY A 137 16.12 -4.28 10.41
CA GLY A 137 16.25 -5.74 10.39
C GLY A 137 15.01 -6.45 10.96
N ARG A 138 14.43 -5.92 12.05
CA ARG A 138 13.20 -6.44 12.64
C ARG A 138 11.97 -6.19 11.77
N ALA A 139 11.90 -5.07 11.07
CA ALA A 139 10.82 -4.82 10.10
C ALA A 139 10.76 -5.91 9.02
N TYR A 140 11.90 -6.47 8.61
CA TYR A 140 11.94 -7.56 7.64
C TYR A 140 11.74 -8.95 8.26
N SER A 141 12.28 -9.21 9.45
CA SER A 141 12.34 -10.57 10.02
C SER A 141 11.22 -10.88 11.01
N LYS A 142 10.87 -9.94 11.89
CA LYS A 142 9.87 -10.09 12.95
C LYS A 142 9.10 -8.78 13.15
N PRO A 143 8.28 -8.37 12.18
CA PRO A 143 7.63 -7.07 12.23
C PRO A 143 6.69 -6.94 13.44
N LEU A 144 6.69 -5.75 14.02
CA LEU A 144 5.73 -5.33 15.04
C LEU A 144 4.32 -5.16 14.45
N ALA A 145 4.26 -4.70 13.22
CA ALA A 145 3.02 -4.54 12.46
C ALA A 145 3.29 -4.69 10.97
N TYR A 146 2.30 -5.20 10.25
CA TYR A 146 2.33 -5.41 8.81
C TYR A 146 1.00 -5.01 8.20
N PHE A 147 1.05 -4.23 7.12
CA PHE A 147 -0.12 -3.74 6.42
C PHE A 147 0.09 -3.93 4.91
N GLU A 148 -0.96 -4.33 4.22
CA GLU A 148 -0.95 -4.43 2.76
C GLU A 148 -1.92 -3.43 2.15
N THR A 149 -1.53 -2.87 0.99
CA THR A 149 -2.48 -2.06 0.24
C THR A 149 -3.44 -2.96 -0.53
N PRO A 150 -4.75 -2.70 -0.50
CA PRO A 150 -5.68 -3.38 -1.37
C PRO A 150 -5.40 -2.97 -2.83
N PHE A 151 -4.96 -3.90 -3.66
CA PHE A 151 -4.78 -3.87 -5.11
C PHE A 151 -3.87 -2.79 -5.72
N VAL A 152 -4.12 -1.48 -5.60
CA VAL A 152 -3.33 -0.41 -6.25
C VAL A 152 -3.38 0.84 -5.38
N GLY A 153 -2.92 0.74 -4.16
CA GLY A 153 -2.80 1.88 -3.28
C GLY A 153 -1.35 2.28 -3.06
N GLU A 154 -1.12 3.51 -2.65
CA GLU A 154 0.15 3.95 -2.06
C GLU A 154 -0.09 4.26 -0.60
N PHE A 155 0.84 3.82 0.25
CA PHE A 155 0.90 4.37 1.60
C PHE A 155 1.35 5.82 1.49
N ARG A 156 0.53 6.73 2.00
CA ARG A 156 0.87 8.14 2.06
C ARG A 156 1.85 8.36 3.21
N GLU A 157 2.72 9.33 3.09
CA GLU A 157 3.73 9.63 4.12
C GLU A 157 3.10 10.00 5.46
N ASP A 158 1.98 10.73 5.44
CA ASP A 158 1.21 11.06 6.64
C ASP A 158 0.67 9.79 7.32
N PHE A 159 0.12 8.84 6.56
CA PHE A 159 -0.32 7.54 7.10
C PHE A 159 0.82 6.78 7.77
N VAL A 160 1.97 6.67 7.08
CA VAL A 160 3.15 5.99 7.64
C VAL A 160 3.59 6.66 8.94
N THR A 161 3.67 7.99 8.96
CA THR A 161 4.05 8.74 10.16
C THR A 161 3.09 8.49 11.33
N VAL A 162 1.78 8.52 11.08
CA VAL A 162 0.76 8.23 12.11
C VAL A 162 0.91 6.81 12.65
N VAL A 163 1.15 5.82 11.78
CA VAL A 163 1.39 4.43 12.20
C VAL A 163 2.64 4.32 13.06
N LEU A 164 3.75 4.95 12.67
CA LEU A 164 4.99 4.90 13.45
C LEU A 164 4.82 5.54 14.83
N GLN A 165 4.16 6.69 14.91
CA GLN A 165 3.84 7.36 16.17
C GLN A 165 2.96 6.50 17.08
N ALA A 166 1.90 5.91 16.54
CA ALA A 166 1.00 5.04 17.30
C ALA A 166 1.72 3.78 17.80
N LYS A 167 2.63 3.20 17.00
CA LYS A 167 3.43 2.05 17.42
C LYS A 167 4.48 2.43 18.46
N ALA A 168 5.10 3.61 18.36
CA ALA A 168 6.02 4.10 19.39
C ALA A 168 5.31 4.22 20.74
N LYS A 169 4.13 4.83 20.78
CA LYS A 169 3.33 4.92 22.00
C LYS A 169 2.95 3.54 22.55
N PHE A 170 2.52 2.63 21.70
CA PHE A 170 2.19 1.25 22.10
C PHE A 170 3.41 0.51 22.68
N VAL A 171 4.60 0.67 22.09
CA VAL A 171 5.83 0.06 22.62
C VAL A 171 6.20 0.70 23.97
N GLU A 172 6.09 2.02 24.12
CA GLU A 172 6.35 2.71 25.39
C GLU A 172 5.41 2.20 26.51
N GLU A 173 4.13 2.08 26.23
CA GLU A 173 3.12 1.57 27.19
C GLU A 173 3.38 0.11 27.62
N ASN A 174 4.14 -0.66 26.82
CA ASN A 174 4.44 -2.07 27.06
C ASN A 174 5.95 -2.37 27.09
N ILE A 175 6.76 -1.39 27.43
CA ILE A 175 8.22 -1.40 27.20
C ILE A 175 8.92 -2.59 27.86
N GLU A 176 8.58 -2.94 29.10
CA GLU A 176 9.19 -4.06 29.81
C GLU A 176 8.95 -5.39 29.12
N ARG A 177 7.73 -5.59 28.59
CA ARG A 177 7.39 -6.80 27.82
C ARG A 177 8.22 -6.91 26.53
N PHE A 178 8.49 -5.79 25.89
CA PHE A 178 9.31 -5.78 24.68
C PHE A 178 10.79 -6.01 24.96
N ILE A 179 11.30 -5.53 26.09
CA ILE A 179 12.67 -5.80 26.55
C ILE A 179 12.86 -7.30 26.87
N GLU A 180 11.88 -7.92 27.53
CA GLU A 180 11.93 -9.35 27.80
C GLU A 180 11.90 -10.19 26.51
N ARG A 181 11.08 -9.77 25.54
CA ARG A 181 11.04 -10.42 24.21
C ARG A 181 12.36 -10.33 23.45
N ASP A 182 13.09 -9.24 23.63
CA ASP A 182 14.35 -9.00 22.93
C ASP A 182 15.52 -9.80 23.54
N LYS A 183 15.37 -10.33 24.77
CA LYS A 183 16.36 -11.18 25.43
C LYS A 183 16.28 -12.67 25.05
N ASN A 184 15.16 -13.08 24.45
CA ASN A 184 14.89 -14.44 23.97
C ASN A 184 14.99 -14.51 22.43
#